data_2f7e3b0d15d46f3f9b8173b9319e72f4
#
_entry.id   2f7e3b0d15d46f3f9b8173b9319e72f4
#
_cell.length_a   1.000
_cell.length_b   1.000
_cell.length_c   1.000
_cell.angle_alpha   90.00
_cell.angle_beta   90.00
_cell.angle_gamma   90.00
#
_symmetry.space_group_name_H-M   'P 1'
#
loop_
_entity.id
_entity.type
_entity.pdbx_description
1 polymer ?
#
loop_
_entity_poly.entity_id
_entity_poly.type
_entity_poly.pdbx_seq_one_letter_code
_entity_poly.pdbx_strand_id
1 'polypeptide(L)'
;MNKLEFNNSLIEKADLIKVEISQKQADNFYKYMELLLEWNKKMNLTAITEPEEVILKHFVDSLTIIPYLNEENTILDVGTGAGFPGIPLKILEEDKKFTLLDSLNKRIIFLQNVIDELNLKNIQAVHGRAEEYIREKREHYDIATSRAVAKLNVLLEYMIPFVKVGGRCICMKSFEIDEELKDAEKAIEILGGKIEKVDEITLPNTDI
;
A
#
# COMPACT_ATOMS: atom_id res chain seq x y z
N MET A 1 14.05 -10.00 -17.50
CA MET A 1 13.90 -10.98 -16.38
C MET A 1 12.78 -11.93 -16.75
N ASN A 2 13.01 -13.22 -16.72
CA ASN A 2 11.95 -14.21 -16.92
C ASN A 2 11.20 -14.47 -15.60
N LYS A 3 10.06 -15.18 -15.68
CA LYS A 3 9.19 -15.42 -14.51
C LYS A 3 9.91 -16.17 -13.37
N LEU A 4 10.75 -17.15 -13.69
CA LEU A 4 11.46 -17.93 -12.67
C LEU A 4 12.49 -17.06 -11.93
N GLU A 5 13.25 -16.27 -12.66
CA GLU A 5 14.20 -15.31 -12.09
C GLU A 5 13.49 -14.29 -11.19
N PHE A 6 12.36 -13.75 -11.66
CA PHE A 6 11.55 -12.81 -10.88
C PHE A 6 11.04 -13.44 -9.58
N ASN A 7 10.42 -14.62 -9.66
CA ASN A 7 9.87 -15.30 -8.49
C ASN A 7 10.95 -15.58 -7.44
N ASN A 8 12.12 -16.07 -7.88
CA ASN A 8 13.24 -16.35 -6.99
C ASN A 8 13.74 -15.06 -6.31
N SER A 9 13.94 -13.97 -7.08
CA SER A 9 14.38 -12.70 -6.55
C SER A 9 13.38 -12.10 -5.56
N LEU A 10 12.07 -12.18 -5.85
CA LEU A 10 11.02 -11.69 -4.96
C LEU A 10 10.97 -12.47 -3.65
N ILE A 11 10.97 -13.81 -3.72
CA ILE A 11 10.94 -14.69 -2.54
C ILE A 11 12.16 -14.44 -1.67
N GLU A 12 13.36 -14.44 -2.26
CA GLU A 12 14.61 -14.18 -1.52
C GLU A 12 14.56 -12.84 -0.77
N LYS A 13 14.12 -11.77 -1.44
CA LYS A 13 14.05 -10.43 -0.81
C LYS A 13 12.95 -10.32 0.25
N ALA A 14 11.83 -11.00 0.05
CA ALA A 14 10.75 -11.06 1.05
C ALA A 14 11.20 -11.84 2.30
N ASP A 15 11.95 -12.93 2.15
CA ASP A 15 12.51 -13.68 3.27
C ASP A 15 13.44 -12.81 4.14
N LEU A 16 14.20 -11.90 3.54
CA LEU A 16 15.08 -10.98 4.28
C LEU A 16 14.30 -10.02 5.20
N ILE A 17 13.06 -9.71 4.86
CA ILE A 17 12.12 -8.94 5.71
C ILE A 17 11.16 -9.86 6.50
N LYS A 18 11.42 -11.17 6.55
CA LYS A 18 10.65 -12.18 7.27
C LYS A 18 9.19 -12.31 6.80
N VAL A 19 8.97 -12.12 5.52
CA VAL A 19 7.67 -12.31 4.87
C VAL A 19 7.74 -13.52 3.95
N GLU A 20 6.96 -14.54 4.25
CA GLU A 20 6.88 -15.74 3.43
C GLU A 20 5.96 -15.53 2.22
N ILE A 21 6.43 -15.90 1.04
CA ILE A 21 5.67 -15.82 -0.22
C ILE A 21 5.62 -17.20 -0.86
N SER A 22 4.43 -17.74 -1.04
CA SER A 22 4.23 -18.98 -1.79
C SER A 22 4.47 -18.79 -3.29
N GLN A 23 4.75 -19.89 -4.01
CA GLN A 23 4.93 -19.85 -5.47
C GLN A 23 3.72 -19.24 -6.20
N LYS A 24 2.49 -19.57 -5.75
CA LYS A 24 1.25 -19.00 -6.31
C LYS A 24 1.20 -17.48 -6.14
N GLN A 25 1.58 -16.98 -4.97
CA GLN A 25 1.63 -15.53 -4.72
C GLN A 25 2.71 -14.86 -5.54
N ALA A 26 3.91 -15.45 -5.64
CA ALA A 26 4.98 -14.94 -6.50
C ALA A 26 4.54 -14.87 -7.97
N ASP A 27 3.78 -15.86 -8.46
CA ASP A 27 3.19 -15.86 -9.79
C ASP A 27 2.22 -14.70 -10.00
N ASN A 28 1.42 -14.36 -8.98
CA ASN A 28 0.54 -13.21 -9.01
C ASN A 28 1.32 -11.88 -9.04
N PHE A 29 2.40 -11.77 -8.30
CA PHE A 29 3.29 -10.59 -8.34
C PHE A 29 3.92 -10.42 -9.71
N TYR A 30 4.39 -11.50 -10.33
CA TYR A 30 4.93 -11.45 -11.69
C TYR A 30 3.90 -10.93 -12.68
N LYS A 31 2.68 -11.48 -12.66
CA LYS A 31 1.60 -11.04 -13.53
C LYS A 31 1.22 -9.57 -13.25
N TYR A 32 1.20 -9.16 -11.99
CA TYR A 32 0.96 -7.75 -11.62
C TYR A 32 2.04 -6.82 -12.20
N MET A 33 3.31 -7.21 -12.12
CA MET A 33 4.39 -6.44 -12.73
C MET A 33 4.20 -6.32 -14.25
N GLU A 34 3.86 -7.41 -14.96
CA GLU A 34 3.62 -7.37 -16.41
C GLU A 34 2.49 -6.38 -16.76
N LEU A 35 1.37 -6.44 -16.05
CA LEU A 35 0.26 -5.49 -16.19
C LEU A 35 0.69 -4.06 -15.90
N LEU A 36 1.41 -3.84 -14.81
CA LEU A 36 1.92 -2.52 -14.44
C LEU A 36 2.77 -1.92 -15.57
N LEU A 37 3.74 -2.67 -16.08
CA LEU A 37 4.64 -2.21 -17.12
C LEU A 37 3.93 -1.99 -18.47
N GLU A 38 2.94 -2.82 -18.79
CA GLU A 38 2.13 -2.66 -20.02
C GLU A 38 1.30 -1.36 -19.94
N TRP A 39 0.55 -1.18 -18.85
CA TRP A 39 -0.30 -0.01 -18.68
C TRP A 39 0.51 1.27 -18.48
N ASN A 40 1.69 1.18 -17.89
CA ASN A 40 2.58 2.32 -17.65
C ASN A 40 2.99 3.01 -18.97
N LYS A 41 3.10 2.25 -20.09
CA LYS A 41 3.38 2.80 -21.42
C LYS A 41 2.33 3.83 -21.90
N LYS A 42 1.12 3.79 -21.31
CA LYS A 42 0.00 4.66 -21.72
C LYS A 42 -0.42 5.65 -20.65
N MET A 43 -0.15 5.33 -19.36
CA MET A 43 -0.78 6.05 -18.24
C MET A 43 0.18 6.74 -17.27
N ASN A 44 1.49 6.53 -17.38
CA ASN A 44 2.48 7.02 -16.43
C ASN A 44 2.09 6.69 -14.97
N LEU A 45 1.96 5.41 -14.67
CA LEU A 45 1.57 4.90 -13.35
C LEU A 45 2.74 4.95 -12.36
N THR A 46 3.96 4.71 -12.85
CA THR A 46 5.20 4.69 -12.06
C THR A 46 6.39 5.13 -12.91
N ALA A 47 7.39 5.72 -12.25
CA ALA A 47 8.70 5.98 -12.85
C ALA A 47 9.63 4.76 -12.80
N ILE A 48 9.31 3.75 -11.96
CA ILE A 48 10.11 2.55 -11.76
C ILE A 48 9.64 1.48 -12.73
N THR A 49 10.51 1.09 -13.66
CA THR A 49 10.19 0.14 -14.75
C THR A 49 11.12 -1.06 -14.82
N GLU A 50 12.29 -0.99 -14.19
CA GLU A 50 13.22 -2.11 -14.14
C GLU A 50 12.68 -3.18 -13.18
N PRO A 51 12.59 -4.47 -13.60
CA PRO A 51 11.96 -5.52 -12.81
C PRO A 51 12.52 -5.66 -11.39
N GLU A 52 13.84 -5.60 -11.20
CA GLU A 52 14.47 -5.67 -9.87
C GLU A 52 14.08 -4.48 -8.98
N GLU A 53 13.95 -3.30 -9.55
CA GLU A 53 13.50 -2.13 -8.80
C GLU A 53 12.02 -2.21 -8.46
N VAL A 54 11.19 -2.75 -9.35
CA VAL A 54 9.76 -3.00 -9.07
C VAL A 54 9.61 -3.99 -7.91
N ILE A 55 10.37 -5.10 -7.93
CA ILE A 55 10.40 -6.05 -6.82
C ILE A 55 10.73 -5.33 -5.53
N LEU A 56 11.80 -4.59 -5.49
CA LEU A 56 12.35 -4.03 -4.26
C LEU A 56 11.53 -2.81 -3.77
N LYS A 57 11.40 -1.80 -4.65
CA LYS A 57 10.85 -0.48 -4.28
C LYS A 57 9.32 -0.40 -4.33
N HIS A 58 8.68 -1.39 -4.93
CA HIS A 58 7.22 -1.46 -4.94
C HIS A 58 6.70 -2.64 -4.14
N PHE A 59 7.13 -3.87 -4.45
CA PHE A 59 6.54 -5.04 -3.81
C PHE A 59 7.10 -5.26 -2.40
N VAL A 60 8.41 -5.46 -2.26
CA VAL A 60 9.03 -5.70 -0.94
C VAL A 60 8.79 -4.52 0.01
N ASP A 61 8.93 -3.28 -0.47
CA ASP A 61 8.60 -2.09 0.30
C ASP A 61 7.15 -2.15 0.83
N SER A 62 6.17 -2.47 -0.03
CA SER A 62 4.78 -2.61 0.40
C SER A 62 4.57 -3.71 1.44
N LEU A 63 5.36 -4.79 1.38
CA LEU A 63 5.24 -5.92 2.30
C LEU A 63 5.85 -5.65 3.67
N THR A 64 6.64 -4.60 3.85
CA THR A 64 7.20 -4.22 5.15
C THR A 64 6.15 -3.97 6.22
N ILE A 65 4.92 -3.65 5.83
CA ILE A 65 3.83 -3.41 6.77
C ILE A 65 2.98 -4.65 7.12
N ILE A 66 3.26 -5.82 6.54
CA ILE A 66 2.58 -7.08 6.86
C ILE A 66 2.56 -7.37 8.37
N PRO A 67 3.66 -7.19 9.13
CA PRO A 67 3.67 -7.46 10.57
C PRO A 67 2.71 -6.59 11.39
N TYR A 68 2.22 -5.49 10.82
CA TYR A 68 1.28 -4.57 11.47
C TYR A 68 -0.18 -4.82 11.10
N LEU A 69 -0.45 -5.72 10.15
CA LEU A 69 -1.78 -6.17 9.77
C LEU A 69 -2.19 -7.37 10.65
N ASN A 70 -2.61 -7.10 11.86
CA ASN A 70 -3.05 -8.12 12.81
C ASN A 70 -4.33 -8.87 12.34
N GLU A 71 -5.18 -9.27 13.27
CA GLU A 71 -6.45 -9.96 12.98
C GLU A 71 -7.54 -9.04 12.40
N GLU A 72 -7.25 -7.76 12.24
CA GLU A 72 -8.19 -6.79 11.65
C GLU A 72 -8.48 -7.13 10.19
N ASN A 73 -9.74 -6.95 9.81
CA ASN A 73 -10.26 -7.49 8.56
C ASN A 73 -10.54 -6.46 7.48
N THR A 74 -10.58 -5.16 7.82
CA THR A 74 -10.95 -4.11 6.85
C THR A 74 -9.85 -3.07 6.72
N ILE A 75 -9.29 -2.95 5.51
CA ILE A 75 -8.13 -2.10 5.23
C ILE A 75 -8.48 -1.12 4.10
N LEU A 76 -8.19 0.15 4.33
CA LEU A 76 -8.29 1.21 3.33
C LEU A 76 -6.88 1.65 2.90
N ASP A 77 -6.61 1.64 1.61
CA ASP A 77 -5.41 2.24 1.03
C ASP A 77 -5.77 3.60 0.42
N VAL A 78 -5.32 4.68 1.05
CA VAL A 78 -5.66 6.05 0.67
C VAL A 78 -4.63 6.61 -0.31
N GLY A 79 -5.10 6.98 -1.50
CA GLY A 79 -4.23 7.45 -2.57
C GLY A 79 -3.36 6.32 -3.12
N THR A 80 -3.96 5.18 -3.32
CA THR A 80 -3.30 3.91 -3.66
C THR A 80 -2.43 3.97 -4.93
N GLY A 81 -2.66 4.91 -5.82
CA GLY A 81 -1.90 5.08 -7.05
C GLY A 81 -2.03 3.89 -8.00
N ALA A 82 -0.90 3.26 -8.28
CA ALA A 82 -0.88 2.02 -9.06
C ALA A 82 -1.18 0.76 -8.20
N GLY A 83 -1.73 0.93 -6.98
CA GLY A 83 -2.11 -0.18 -6.10
C GLY A 83 -1.13 -0.46 -4.96
N PHE A 84 -0.30 0.53 -4.58
CA PHE A 84 0.71 0.37 -3.53
C PHE A 84 0.39 1.16 -2.27
N PRO A 85 0.36 0.50 -1.11
CA PRO A 85 0.73 -0.89 -0.84
C PRO A 85 -0.42 -1.90 -1.02
N GLY A 86 -1.65 -1.50 -1.33
CA GLY A 86 -2.87 -2.29 -1.21
C GLY A 86 -2.89 -3.61 -2.00
N ILE A 87 -2.46 -3.65 -3.26
CA ILE A 87 -2.44 -4.89 -4.08
C ILE A 87 -1.40 -5.90 -3.56
N PRO A 88 -0.12 -5.53 -3.31
CA PRO A 88 0.84 -6.43 -2.67
C PRO A 88 0.34 -7.07 -1.38
N LEU A 89 -0.24 -6.25 -0.50
CA LEU A 89 -0.83 -6.73 0.76
C LEU A 89 -1.97 -7.71 0.50
N LYS A 90 -2.85 -7.40 -0.46
CA LYS A 90 -3.98 -8.25 -0.81
C LYS A 90 -3.57 -9.61 -1.40
N ILE A 91 -2.48 -9.67 -2.14
CA ILE A 91 -1.93 -10.94 -2.66
C ILE A 91 -1.54 -11.87 -1.52
N LEU A 92 -1.03 -11.35 -0.39
CA LEU A 92 -0.65 -12.15 0.76
C LEU A 92 -1.84 -12.39 1.71
N GLU A 93 -2.66 -11.38 1.95
CA GLU A 93 -3.76 -11.37 2.91
C GLU A 93 -5.11 -11.64 2.20
N GLU A 94 -5.25 -12.85 1.61
CA GLU A 94 -6.38 -13.21 0.73
C GLU A 94 -7.75 -13.08 1.43
N ASP A 95 -7.83 -13.28 2.74
CA ASP A 95 -9.09 -13.26 3.50
C ASP A 95 -9.52 -11.85 3.93
N LYS A 96 -8.59 -10.90 4.05
CA LYS A 96 -8.89 -9.53 4.48
C LYS A 96 -9.62 -8.74 3.39
N LYS A 97 -10.40 -7.75 3.80
CA LYS A 97 -11.14 -6.86 2.91
C LYS A 97 -10.36 -5.58 2.64
N PHE A 98 -10.10 -5.31 1.37
CA PHE A 98 -9.38 -4.12 0.94
C PHE A 98 -10.25 -3.15 0.16
N THR A 99 -10.07 -1.86 0.42
CA THR A 99 -10.59 -0.77 -0.41
C THR A 99 -9.40 0.06 -0.89
N LEU A 100 -9.25 0.19 -2.19
CA LEU A 100 -8.23 1.01 -2.85
C LEU A 100 -8.87 2.32 -3.29
N LEU A 101 -8.55 3.42 -2.64
CA LEU A 101 -9.12 4.73 -2.92
C LEU A 101 -8.11 5.59 -3.71
N ASP A 102 -8.51 6.11 -4.86
CA ASP A 102 -7.72 7.09 -5.61
C ASP A 102 -8.61 8.12 -6.30
N SER A 103 -8.14 9.36 -6.41
CA SER A 103 -8.85 10.46 -7.01
C SER A 103 -8.77 10.49 -8.55
N LEU A 104 -7.94 9.65 -9.16
CA LEU A 104 -7.76 9.59 -10.61
C LEU A 104 -8.45 8.36 -11.21
N ASN A 105 -9.54 8.57 -11.91
CA ASN A 105 -10.31 7.49 -12.53
C ASN A 105 -9.48 6.55 -13.42
N LYS A 106 -8.48 7.07 -14.11
CA LYS A 106 -7.57 6.25 -14.93
C LYS A 106 -6.84 5.18 -14.12
N ARG A 107 -6.48 5.48 -12.85
CA ARG A 107 -5.85 4.52 -11.94
C ARG A 107 -6.84 3.46 -11.50
N ILE A 108 -8.07 3.84 -11.23
CA ILE A 108 -9.15 2.91 -10.87
C ILE A 108 -9.40 1.89 -11.98
N ILE A 109 -9.41 2.32 -13.26
CA ILE A 109 -9.56 1.41 -14.40
C ILE A 109 -8.40 0.41 -14.43
N PHE A 110 -7.17 0.84 -14.20
CA PHE A 110 -6.01 -0.05 -14.10
C PHE A 110 -6.15 -1.03 -12.93
N LEU A 111 -6.50 -0.53 -11.73
CA LEU A 111 -6.66 -1.35 -10.54
C LEU A 111 -7.75 -2.40 -10.72
N GLN A 112 -8.88 -2.04 -11.35
CA GLN A 112 -9.93 -3.00 -11.64
C GLN A 112 -9.42 -4.10 -12.60
N ASN A 113 -8.65 -3.73 -13.62
CA ASN A 113 -8.04 -4.73 -14.52
C ASN A 113 -7.08 -5.66 -13.74
N VAL A 114 -6.26 -5.15 -12.83
CA VAL A 114 -5.38 -5.99 -12.00
C VAL A 114 -6.20 -6.93 -11.11
N ILE A 115 -7.23 -6.42 -10.44
CA ILE A 115 -8.13 -7.21 -9.57
C ILE A 115 -8.75 -8.38 -10.35
N ASP A 116 -9.27 -8.11 -11.56
CA ASP A 116 -9.90 -9.10 -12.40
C ASP A 116 -8.90 -10.13 -12.94
N GLU A 117 -7.76 -9.67 -13.44
CA GLU A 117 -6.71 -10.51 -14.03
C GLU A 117 -6.02 -11.43 -13.00
N LEU A 118 -5.87 -10.97 -11.76
CA LEU A 118 -5.36 -11.78 -10.66
C LEU A 118 -6.46 -12.55 -9.92
N ASN A 119 -7.73 -12.36 -10.31
CA ASN A 119 -8.89 -12.97 -9.67
C ASN A 119 -8.94 -12.73 -8.14
N LEU A 120 -8.54 -11.53 -7.71
CA LEU A 120 -8.53 -11.15 -6.29
C LEU A 120 -9.96 -11.02 -5.77
N LYS A 121 -10.21 -11.55 -4.57
CA LYS A 121 -11.51 -11.49 -3.90
C LYS A 121 -11.45 -10.53 -2.72
N ASN A 122 -12.61 -10.06 -2.24
CA ASN A 122 -12.68 -9.16 -1.08
C ASN A 122 -11.86 -7.87 -1.24
N ILE A 123 -11.78 -7.34 -2.45
CA ILE A 123 -11.09 -6.08 -2.77
C ILE A 123 -11.93 -5.27 -3.76
N GLN A 124 -11.92 -3.97 -3.61
CA GLN A 124 -12.56 -3.04 -4.53
C GLN A 124 -11.69 -1.82 -4.78
N ALA A 125 -11.71 -1.28 -6.00
CA ALA A 125 -11.13 -0.01 -6.35
C ALA A 125 -12.22 1.07 -6.38
N VAL A 126 -12.01 2.18 -5.70
CA VAL A 126 -12.98 3.26 -5.52
C VAL A 126 -12.41 4.58 -6.06
N HIS A 127 -13.12 5.17 -7.02
CA HIS A 127 -12.81 6.51 -7.50
C HIS A 127 -13.41 7.54 -6.57
N GLY A 128 -12.58 8.38 -5.97
CA GLY A 128 -13.03 9.48 -5.12
C GLY A 128 -11.90 10.20 -4.40
N ARG A 129 -12.21 11.38 -3.90
CA ARG A 129 -11.34 12.11 -2.98
C ARG A 129 -11.61 11.66 -1.56
N ALA A 130 -10.58 11.62 -0.72
CA ALA A 130 -10.71 11.22 0.68
C ALA A 130 -11.73 12.09 1.42
N GLU A 131 -11.70 13.40 1.18
CA GLU A 131 -12.59 14.40 1.81
C GLU A 131 -14.08 14.23 1.43
N GLU A 132 -14.35 13.54 0.32
CA GLU A 132 -15.70 13.22 -0.13
C GLU A 132 -16.14 11.84 0.35
N TYR A 133 -15.27 10.84 0.17
CA TYR A 133 -15.55 9.45 0.51
C TYR A 133 -15.75 9.24 2.01
N ILE A 134 -15.12 10.08 2.85
CA ILE A 134 -15.31 10.03 4.32
C ILE A 134 -16.76 10.23 4.76
N ARG A 135 -17.59 10.93 3.98
CA ARG A 135 -19.00 11.16 4.33
C ARG A 135 -19.79 9.87 4.43
N GLU A 136 -19.38 8.84 3.70
CA GLU A 136 -20.02 7.52 3.68
C GLU A 136 -19.30 6.48 4.54
N LYS A 137 -18.02 6.70 4.86
CA LYS A 137 -17.13 5.69 5.42
C LYS A 137 -16.40 6.13 6.68
N ARG A 138 -16.96 7.07 7.44
CA ARG A 138 -16.40 7.49 8.72
C ARG A 138 -16.34 6.33 9.71
N GLU A 139 -15.19 6.18 10.40
CA GLU A 139 -14.96 5.13 11.40
C GLU A 139 -15.34 3.72 10.92
N HIS A 140 -15.03 3.43 9.66
CA HIS A 140 -15.48 2.20 9.00
C HIS A 140 -14.38 1.12 8.94
N TYR A 141 -13.11 1.54 8.84
CA TYR A 141 -11.99 0.62 8.62
C TYR A 141 -11.24 0.34 9.91
N ASP A 142 -10.68 -0.87 10.03
CA ASP A 142 -9.79 -1.22 11.14
C ASP A 142 -8.41 -0.59 10.95
N ILE A 143 -7.94 -0.57 9.68
CA ILE A 143 -6.67 0.02 9.29
C ILE A 143 -6.87 0.94 8.09
N ALA A 144 -6.23 2.11 8.13
CA ALA A 144 -5.95 2.92 6.95
C ALA A 144 -4.45 2.93 6.69
N THR A 145 -4.04 2.70 5.44
CA THR A 145 -2.64 2.81 5.01
C THR A 145 -2.49 3.79 3.87
N SER A 146 -1.30 4.32 3.70
CA SER A 146 -0.96 5.18 2.57
C SER A 146 0.54 5.23 2.35
N ARG A 147 0.96 5.43 1.08
CA ARG A 147 2.34 5.64 0.67
C ARG A 147 2.47 6.86 -0.24
N ALA A 148 3.38 7.77 0.10
CA ALA A 148 3.80 8.91 -0.75
C ALA A 148 2.66 9.84 -1.25
N VAL A 149 1.62 10.10 -0.45
CA VAL A 149 0.47 10.93 -0.86
C VAL A 149 0.66 12.40 -0.50
N ALA A 150 1.03 12.71 0.74
CA ALA A 150 1.12 14.08 1.25
C ALA A 150 2.07 14.16 2.46
N LYS A 151 2.34 15.38 2.96
CA LYS A 151 2.98 15.57 4.26
C LYS A 151 2.14 14.92 5.36
N LEU A 152 2.78 14.45 6.42
CA LEU A 152 2.15 13.63 7.46
C LEU A 152 0.93 14.31 8.10
N ASN A 153 1.02 15.59 8.44
CA ASN A 153 -0.09 16.34 9.03
C ASN A 153 -1.34 16.32 8.14
N VAL A 154 -1.20 16.57 6.84
CA VAL A 154 -2.30 16.54 5.86
C VAL A 154 -2.77 15.11 5.60
N LEU A 155 -1.83 14.16 5.52
CA LEU A 155 -2.16 12.76 5.33
C LEU A 155 -3.06 12.21 6.43
N LEU A 156 -2.78 12.57 7.68
CA LEU A 156 -3.57 12.14 8.84
C LEU A 156 -4.99 12.71 8.83
N GLU A 157 -5.20 13.93 8.30
CA GLU A 157 -6.55 14.47 8.07
C GLU A 157 -7.36 13.62 7.08
N TYR A 158 -6.67 13.00 6.10
CA TYR A 158 -7.31 12.10 5.14
C TYR A 158 -7.52 10.68 5.67
N MET A 159 -6.74 10.23 6.65
CA MET A 159 -6.73 8.82 7.07
C MET A 159 -7.50 8.58 8.37
N ILE A 160 -7.21 9.36 9.42
CA ILE A 160 -7.77 9.12 10.76
C ILE A 160 -9.30 9.08 10.77
N PRO A 161 -10.03 9.96 10.07
CA PRO A 161 -11.49 9.91 10.09
C PRO A 161 -12.12 8.62 9.54
N PHE A 162 -11.40 7.86 8.71
CA PHE A 162 -11.87 6.57 8.20
C PHE A 162 -11.73 5.44 9.20
N VAL A 163 -10.83 5.58 10.16
CA VAL A 163 -10.46 4.51 11.07
C VAL A 163 -11.39 4.47 12.27
N LYS A 164 -11.81 3.26 12.65
CA LYS A 164 -12.58 3.03 13.89
C LYS A 164 -11.81 3.50 15.11
N VAL A 165 -12.54 3.83 16.19
CA VAL A 165 -11.90 4.08 17.48
C VAL A 165 -11.13 2.82 17.92
N GLY A 166 -9.86 2.99 18.24
CA GLY A 166 -8.93 1.87 18.53
C GLY A 166 -8.29 1.22 17.32
N GLY A 167 -8.66 1.62 16.10
CA GLY A 167 -7.98 1.18 14.88
C GLY A 167 -6.68 1.95 14.62
N ARG A 168 -6.01 1.70 13.48
CA ARG A 168 -4.65 2.18 13.20
C ARG A 168 -4.51 2.86 11.85
N CYS A 169 -3.66 3.90 11.80
CA CYS A 169 -3.13 4.45 10.57
C CYS A 169 -1.68 4.01 10.39
N ILE A 170 -1.35 3.41 9.24
CA ILE A 170 0.00 2.99 8.89
C ILE A 170 0.48 3.88 7.74
N CYS A 171 1.38 4.82 8.03
CA CYS A 171 1.89 5.78 7.06
C CYS A 171 3.29 5.36 6.61
N MET A 172 3.44 4.97 5.34
CA MET A 172 4.74 4.68 4.76
C MET A 172 5.37 5.98 4.29
N LYS A 173 6.50 6.34 4.89
CA LYS A 173 7.20 7.60 4.67
C LYS A 173 8.66 7.35 4.30
N SER A 174 9.31 8.37 3.72
CA SER A 174 10.74 8.36 3.45
C SER A 174 11.56 8.60 4.72
N PHE A 175 12.86 8.39 4.64
CA PHE A 175 13.81 8.38 5.75
C PHE A 175 13.79 9.63 6.65
N GLU A 176 13.64 10.84 6.11
CA GLU A 176 13.67 12.09 6.89
C GLU A 176 12.28 12.42 7.45
N ILE A 177 11.84 11.73 8.51
CA ILE A 177 10.50 11.86 9.08
C ILE A 177 10.42 12.82 10.29
N ASP A 178 11.53 13.14 10.94
CA ASP A 178 11.54 13.86 12.22
C ASP A 178 10.86 15.23 12.18
N GLU A 179 11.07 15.99 11.11
CA GLU A 179 10.41 17.29 10.94
C GLU A 179 8.92 17.13 10.64
N GLU A 180 8.56 16.12 9.83
CA GLU A 180 7.14 15.85 9.57
C GLU A 180 6.39 15.38 10.81
N LEU A 181 7.04 14.63 11.71
CA LEU A 181 6.45 14.20 12.98
C LEU A 181 6.15 15.40 13.88
N LYS A 182 7.10 16.34 14.01
CA LYS A 182 6.88 17.58 14.78
C LYS A 182 5.75 18.42 14.21
N ASP A 183 5.73 18.60 12.88
CA ASP A 183 4.68 19.35 12.18
C ASP A 183 3.30 18.70 12.33
N ALA A 184 3.26 17.36 12.53
CA ALA A 184 2.03 16.60 12.66
C ALA A 184 1.49 16.50 14.10
N GLU A 185 2.26 16.83 15.14
CA GLU A 185 1.86 16.66 16.56
C GLU A 185 0.49 17.27 16.85
N LYS A 186 0.28 18.52 16.43
CA LYS A 186 -0.99 19.21 16.64
C LYS A 186 -2.16 18.59 15.88
N ALA A 187 -1.92 18.12 14.66
CA ALA A 187 -2.94 17.42 13.87
C ALA A 187 -3.32 16.09 14.51
N ILE A 188 -2.34 15.34 15.01
CA ILE A 188 -2.55 14.07 15.72
C ILE A 188 -3.43 14.29 16.96
N GLU A 189 -3.13 15.31 17.77
CA GLU A 189 -3.90 15.63 18.97
C GLU A 189 -5.34 16.02 18.63
N ILE A 190 -5.53 16.93 17.67
CA ILE A 190 -6.87 17.42 17.26
C ILE A 190 -7.72 16.28 16.70
N LEU A 191 -7.12 15.37 15.94
CA LEU A 191 -7.81 14.23 15.33
C LEU A 191 -8.04 13.07 16.31
N GLY A 192 -7.59 13.20 17.57
CA GLY A 192 -7.76 12.18 18.59
C GLY A 192 -6.86 10.96 18.43
N GLY A 193 -5.77 11.10 17.67
CA GLY A 193 -4.77 10.07 17.46
C GLY A 193 -3.65 10.10 18.51
N LYS A 194 -2.80 9.11 18.45
CA LYS A 194 -1.50 9.06 19.14
C LYS A 194 -0.49 8.30 18.29
N ILE A 195 0.77 8.67 18.37
CA ILE A 195 1.84 7.86 17.78
C ILE A 195 2.02 6.62 18.65
N GLU A 196 1.85 5.46 18.07
CA GLU A 196 2.06 4.18 18.74
C GLU A 196 3.51 3.72 18.55
N LYS A 197 4.05 3.88 17.34
CA LYS A 197 5.40 3.46 16.98
C LYS A 197 5.91 4.20 15.75
N VAL A 198 7.21 4.38 15.68
CA VAL A 198 7.94 4.77 14.47
C VAL A 198 8.99 3.70 14.24
N ASP A 199 8.94 3.02 13.10
CA ASP A 199 9.89 1.98 12.73
C ASP A 199 10.70 2.43 11.51
N GLU A 200 11.99 2.34 11.62
CA GLU A 200 12.91 2.50 10.50
C GLU A 200 13.18 1.11 9.89
N ILE A 201 12.89 0.99 8.60
CA ILE A 201 13.05 -0.27 7.88
C ILE A 201 13.96 -0.02 6.68
N THR A 202 15.09 -0.68 6.65
CA THR A 202 15.99 -0.66 5.50
C THR A 202 15.61 -1.78 4.54
N LEU A 203 15.41 -1.44 3.27
CA LEU A 203 15.12 -2.43 2.23
C LEU A 203 16.34 -3.32 1.96
N PRO A 204 16.16 -4.62 1.66
CA PRO A 204 17.25 -5.55 1.45
C PRO A 204 18.25 -5.10 0.36
N ASN A 205 19.53 -5.17 0.67
CA ASN A 205 20.62 -4.83 -0.25
C ASN A 205 20.62 -3.38 -0.75
N THR A 206 20.09 -2.44 0.05
CA THR A 206 20.13 -1.01 -0.25
C THR A 206 20.48 -0.20 0.99
N ASP A 207 20.79 1.09 0.77
CA ASP A 207 20.90 2.09 1.84
C ASP A 207 19.59 2.90 1.99
N ILE A 208 18.49 2.38 1.45
CA ILE A 208 17.16 3.03 1.42
C ILE A 208 16.26 2.38 2.46
#